data_1d22c34989559f6fd9a148d4b9fd929b
#
_entry.id   1d22c34989559f6fd9a148d4b9fd929b
#
_cell.length_a   1.000
_cell.length_b   1.000
_cell.length_c   1.000
_cell.angle_alpha   90.00
_cell.angle_beta   90.00
_cell.angle_gamma   90.00
#
_symmetry.space_group_name_H-M   'P 1'
#
loop_
_entity.id
_entity.type
_entity.pdbx_description
1 polymer ?
#
loop_
_entity_poly.entity_id
_entity_poly.type
_entity_poly.pdbx_seq_one_letter_code
_entity_poly.pdbx_strand_id
1 'polypeptide(L)'
;MIKKLTAAMLAVFILGFATIASAEYTVKAGDTLTGIAKKYGMSYADLKSLNPQIKNPNLIKVNDYINVRSGNKAKDLVDYARSLQDVTTYVYGGQQNQAPPLRTDCSGWTQYIYKKFGVNLPRVSRDQARVGTPVKFADMRAGDLMFFSTRADHVITHVGIYMGGNYWISNLSTGKDVRILSTFGTWTKTYFQWATRVL
;
A
#
# COMPACT_ATOMS: atom_id res chain seq x y z
N MET A 1 -2.16 -54.91 -23.73
CA MET A 1 -2.56 -54.14 -22.52
C MET A 1 -1.60 -52.97 -22.30
N ILE A 2 -1.99 -51.79 -22.70
CA ILE A 2 -1.16 -50.59 -22.61
C ILE A 2 -1.63 -49.84 -21.38
N LYS A 3 -0.79 -49.77 -20.33
CA LYS A 3 -1.05 -49.01 -19.12
C LYS A 3 -0.87 -47.51 -19.40
N LYS A 4 -1.95 -46.77 -19.35
CA LYS A 4 -1.93 -45.29 -19.37
C LYS A 4 -1.37 -44.77 -18.06
N LEU A 5 -0.18 -44.15 -18.08
CA LEU A 5 0.31 -43.32 -16.99
C LEU A 5 -0.43 -41.98 -17.06
N THR A 6 -1.23 -41.69 -16.06
CA THR A 6 -1.77 -40.36 -15.83
C THR A 6 -0.71 -39.54 -15.11
N ALA A 7 -0.12 -38.57 -15.81
CA ALA A 7 0.73 -37.56 -15.19
C ALA A 7 -0.13 -36.60 -14.38
N ALA A 8 0.00 -36.62 -13.06
CA ALA A 8 -0.57 -35.61 -12.19
C ALA A 8 0.24 -34.31 -12.33
N MET A 9 -0.34 -33.30 -12.97
CA MET A 9 0.22 -31.95 -12.96
C MET A 9 0.09 -31.38 -11.55
N LEU A 10 1.21 -31.29 -10.85
CA LEU A 10 1.32 -30.56 -9.58
C LEU A 10 1.30 -29.07 -9.92
N ALA A 11 0.15 -28.41 -9.73
CA ALA A 11 0.04 -26.97 -9.86
C ALA A 11 0.82 -26.34 -8.68
N VAL A 12 2.04 -25.86 -8.95
CA VAL A 12 2.78 -25.02 -8.02
C VAL A 12 2.08 -23.67 -7.99
N PHE A 13 1.26 -23.44 -6.97
CA PHE A 13 0.77 -22.10 -6.61
C PHE A 13 1.97 -21.28 -6.18
N ILE A 14 2.56 -20.52 -7.10
CA ILE A 14 3.48 -19.43 -6.76
C ILE A 14 2.60 -18.35 -6.14
N LEU A 15 2.56 -18.30 -4.79
CA LEU A 15 2.07 -17.14 -4.05
C LEU A 15 2.95 -15.96 -4.48
N GLY A 16 2.44 -15.16 -5.43
CA GLY A 16 3.05 -13.92 -5.85
C GLY A 16 3.07 -12.95 -4.66
N PHE A 17 4.19 -12.92 -3.95
CA PHE A 17 4.44 -11.83 -3.02
C PHE A 17 4.48 -10.55 -3.87
N ALA A 18 3.52 -9.67 -3.65
CA ALA A 18 3.52 -8.35 -4.26
C ALA A 18 4.84 -7.65 -3.88
N THR A 19 5.71 -7.49 -4.86
CA THR A 19 6.98 -6.80 -4.66
C THR A 19 6.70 -5.33 -4.47
N ILE A 20 6.97 -4.82 -3.26
CA ILE A 20 7.10 -3.38 -3.05
C ILE A 20 8.21 -2.92 -4.00
N ALA A 21 7.97 -1.85 -4.76
CA ALA A 21 9.00 -1.32 -5.64
C ALA A 21 10.27 -1.06 -4.81
N SER A 22 11.27 -1.92 -5.01
CA SER A 22 12.53 -1.84 -4.30
C SER A 22 13.54 -1.11 -5.17
N ALA A 23 14.30 -0.20 -4.56
CA ALA A 23 15.56 0.26 -5.12
C ALA A 23 16.65 -0.69 -4.62
N GLU A 24 17.69 -0.90 -5.41
CA GLU A 24 18.86 -1.62 -4.96
C GLU A 24 19.86 -0.65 -4.32
N TYR A 25 20.37 -1.03 -3.17
CA TYR A 25 21.48 -0.36 -2.51
C TYR A 25 22.69 -1.26 -2.53
N THR A 26 23.82 -0.76 -3.03
CA THR A 26 25.10 -1.47 -2.98
C THR A 26 25.79 -1.24 -1.65
N VAL A 27 26.07 -2.30 -0.91
CA VAL A 27 26.72 -2.27 0.40
C VAL A 27 28.12 -1.68 0.30
N LYS A 28 28.44 -0.73 1.18
CA LYS A 28 29.74 -0.06 1.31
C LYS A 28 30.46 -0.54 2.57
N ALA A 29 31.76 -0.29 2.62
CA ALA A 29 32.57 -0.58 3.81
C ALA A 29 31.99 0.12 5.05
N GLY A 30 31.81 -0.62 6.15
CA GLY A 30 31.24 -0.12 7.40
C GLY A 30 29.72 -0.16 7.47
N ASP A 31 29.01 -0.57 6.41
CA ASP A 31 27.56 -0.71 6.45
C ASP A 31 27.13 -1.90 7.32
N THR A 32 25.99 -1.69 7.97
CA THR A 32 25.21 -2.75 8.64
C THR A 32 23.78 -2.71 8.15
N LEU A 33 23.06 -3.83 8.19
CA LEU A 33 21.64 -3.83 7.80
C LEU A 33 20.81 -2.83 8.62
N THR A 34 21.10 -2.68 9.91
CA THR A 34 20.44 -1.66 10.75
C THR A 34 20.74 -0.24 10.29
N GLY A 35 21.99 0.04 9.92
CA GLY A 35 22.42 1.35 9.38
C GLY A 35 21.73 1.64 8.04
N ILE A 36 21.67 0.65 7.14
CA ILE A 36 20.98 0.75 5.85
C ILE A 36 19.47 0.97 6.07
N ALA A 37 18.82 0.22 6.97
CA ALA A 37 17.41 0.42 7.29
C ALA A 37 17.15 1.86 7.76
N LYS A 38 17.92 2.36 8.71
CA LYS A 38 17.82 3.75 9.22
C LYS A 38 18.01 4.78 8.11
N LYS A 39 19.00 4.58 7.22
CA LYS A 39 19.29 5.46 6.07
C LYS A 39 18.09 5.61 5.14
N TYR A 40 17.32 4.55 4.95
CA TYR A 40 16.13 4.51 4.08
C TYR A 40 14.80 4.65 4.83
N GLY A 41 14.83 5.08 6.11
CA GLY A 41 13.62 5.27 6.91
C GLY A 41 12.79 4.01 7.10
N MET A 42 13.44 2.84 7.13
CA MET A 42 12.81 1.53 7.27
C MET A 42 13.05 0.97 8.67
N SER A 43 12.13 0.14 9.15
CA SER A 43 12.45 -0.75 10.26
C SER A 43 13.41 -1.85 9.80
N TYR A 44 14.20 -2.40 10.72
CA TYR A 44 15.05 -3.56 10.43
C TYR A 44 14.23 -4.76 9.91
N ALA A 45 13.04 -4.99 10.49
CA ALA A 45 12.14 -6.06 10.07
C ALA A 45 11.65 -5.88 8.64
N ASP A 46 11.30 -4.65 8.23
CA ASP A 46 10.89 -4.34 6.85
C ASP A 46 12.05 -4.56 5.87
N LEU A 47 13.26 -4.08 6.21
CA LEU A 47 14.44 -4.30 5.36
C LEU A 47 14.73 -5.80 5.20
N LYS A 48 14.68 -6.56 6.29
CA LYS A 48 14.88 -8.00 6.25
C LYS A 48 13.82 -8.72 5.41
N SER A 49 12.57 -8.29 5.48
CA SER A 49 11.46 -8.87 4.69
C SER A 49 11.64 -8.64 3.18
N LEU A 50 12.23 -7.52 2.78
CA LEU A 50 12.58 -7.26 1.39
C LEU A 50 13.81 -8.05 0.90
N ASN A 51 14.54 -8.69 1.83
CA ASN A 51 15.80 -9.38 1.56
C ASN A 51 15.81 -10.80 2.14
N PRO A 52 14.89 -11.68 1.73
CA PRO A 52 14.80 -13.05 2.25
C PRO A 52 16.04 -13.90 1.91
N GLN A 53 16.83 -13.49 0.91
CA GLN A 53 18.09 -14.10 0.52
C GLN A 53 19.17 -13.94 1.60
N ILE A 54 19.09 -12.90 2.45
CA ILE A 54 20.07 -12.64 3.52
C ILE A 54 19.74 -13.54 4.72
N LYS A 55 20.39 -14.69 4.79
CA LYS A 55 20.18 -15.64 5.87
C LYS A 55 20.80 -15.17 7.19
N ASN A 56 22.00 -14.59 7.13
CA ASN A 56 22.70 -14.04 8.30
C ASN A 56 22.93 -12.53 8.13
N PRO A 57 22.25 -11.67 8.91
CA PRO A 57 22.36 -10.22 8.79
C PRO A 57 23.74 -9.65 9.13
N ASN A 58 24.59 -10.44 9.80
CA ASN A 58 25.96 -10.03 10.16
C ASN A 58 27.00 -10.33 9.05
N LEU A 59 26.55 -10.95 7.95
CA LEU A 59 27.44 -11.39 6.88
C LEU A 59 27.19 -10.67 5.54
N ILE A 60 26.70 -9.43 5.58
CA ILE A 60 26.65 -8.61 4.36
C ILE A 60 28.09 -8.17 4.00
N LYS A 61 28.40 -8.20 2.70
CA LYS A 61 29.72 -7.88 2.17
C LYS A 61 29.66 -6.61 1.32
N VAL A 62 30.77 -5.91 1.24
CA VAL A 62 30.92 -4.81 0.28
C VAL A 62 30.57 -5.31 -1.13
N ASN A 63 29.78 -4.52 -1.86
CA ASN A 63 29.21 -4.81 -3.17
C ASN A 63 28.01 -5.80 -3.18
N ASP A 64 27.55 -6.30 -2.04
CA ASP A 64 26.25 -6.99 -2.01
C ASP A 64 25.12 -5.99 -2.36
N TYR A 65 24.06 -6.52 -2.98
CA TYR A 65 22.87 -5.73 -3.30
C TYR A 65 21.80 -5.96 -2.25
N ILE A 66 21.32 -4.88 -1.67
CA ILE A 66 20.24 -4.86 -0.67
C ILE A 66 19.02 -4.16 -1.25
N ASN A 67 17.90 -4.87 -1.30
CA ASN A 67 16.64 -4.26 -1.68
C ASN A 67 16.19 -3.29 -0.58
N VAL A 68 16.01 -2.03 -0.94
CA VAL A 68 15.56 -0.95 -0.04
C VAL A 68 14.29 -0.31 -0.61
N ARG A 69 13.54 0.42 0.22
CA ARG A 69 12.49 1.29 -0.31
C ARG A 69 13.12 2.37 -1.18
N SER A 70 12.38 2.85 -2.19
CA SER A 70 12.90 3.78 -3.21
C SER A 70 13.39 5.14 -2.66
N GLY A 71 13.20 5.37 -1.36
CA GLY A 71 13.42 6.69 -0.73
C GLY A 71 12.28 7.68 -1.00
N ASN A 72 11.35 7.32 -1.89
CA ASN A 72 10.14 8.09 -2.14
C ASN A 72 8.97 7.44 -1.38
N LYS A 73 8.74 7.92 -0.16
CA LYS A 73 7.74 7.37 0.76
C LYS A 73 6.33 7.32 0.14
N ALA A 74 5.98 8.33 -0.66
CA ALA A 74 4.68 8.39 -1.34
C ALA A 74 4.55 7.32 -2.41
N LYS A 75 5.59 7.12 -3.22
CA LYS A 75 5.63 6.04 -4.21
C LYS A 75 5.53 4.66 -3.56
N ASP A 76 6.33 4.42 -2.53
CA ASP A 76 6.33 3.14 -1.81
C ASP A 76 4.97 2.84 -1.17
N LEU A 77 4.29 3.88 -0.65
CA LEU A 77 2.93 3.76 -0.11
C LEU A 77 1.93 3.36 -1.19
N VAL A 78 1.97 4.00 -2.36
CA VAL A 78 1.09 3.68 -3.49
C VAL A 78 1.35 2.27 -4.01
N ASP A 79 2.60 1.87 -4.15
CA ASP A 79 2.95 0.51 -4.59
C ASP A 79 2.48 -0.54 -3.58
N TYR A 80 2.63 -0.26 -2.28
CA TYR A 80 2.08 -1.12 -1.23
C TYR A 80 0.55 -1.19 -1.28
N ALA A 81 -0.13 -0.06 -1.49
CA ALA A 81 -1.58 -0.04 -1.68
C ALA A 81 -2.02 -0.92 -2.86
N ARG A 82 -1.32 -0.83 -3.99
CA ARG A 82 -1.57 -1.70 -5.17
C ARG A 82 -1.39 -3.18 -4.86
N SER A 83 -0.37 -3.53 -4.11
CA SER A 83 -0.08 -4.92 -3.75
C SER A 83 -1.15 -5.58 -2.90
N LEU A 84 -2.04 -4.80 -2.31
CA LEU A 84 -3.15 -5.29 -1.49
C LEU A 84 -4.45 -5.54 -2.28
N GLN A 85 -4.49 -5.32 -3.62
CA GLN A 85 -5.70 -5.44 -4.43
C GLN A 85 -6.35 -6.82 -4.32
N ASP A 86 -5.57 -7.88 -4.53
CA ASP A 86 -6.10 -9.24 -4.62
C ASP A 86 -6.16 -9.96 -3.26
N VAL A 87 -5.71 -9.27 -2.20
CA VAL A 87 -5.66 -9.82 -0.83
C VAL A 87 -6.47 -8.99 0.17
N THR A 88 -7.37 -8.13 -0.34
CA THR A 88 -8.28 -7.33 0.48
C THR A 88 -9.72 -7.56 0.06
N THR A 89 -10.57 -7.90 1.02
CA THR A 89 -12.03 -7.98 0.86
C THR A 89 -12.68 -6.81 1.60
N TYR A 90 -13.65 -6.15 0.95
CA TYR A 90 -14.42 -5.10 1.60
C TYR A 90 -15.38 -5.67 2.63
N VAL A 91 -15.28 -5.18 3.86
CA VAL A 91 -16.21 -5.46 4.96
C VAL A 91 -16.53 -4.16 5.68
N TYR A 92 -17.77 -3.69 5.59
CA TYR A 92 -18.18 -2.44 6.25
C TYR A 92 -17.98 -2.54 7.77
N GLY A 93 -17.30 -1.54 8.36
CA GLY A 93 -16.94 -1.52 9.78
C GLY A 93 -15.86 -2.54 10.17
N GLY A 94 -15.41 -3.36 9.22
CA GLY A 94 -14.35 -4.34 9.44
C GLY A 94 -13.08 -3.68 9.95
N GLN A 95 -12.39 -4.36 10.87
CA GLN A 95 -11.14 -3.89 11.45
C GLN A 95 -9.98 -4.77 11.01
N GLN A 96 -8.84 -4.14 10.75
CA GLN A 96 -7.65 -4.86 10.34
C GLN A 96 -6.48 -4.58 11.28
N ASN A 97 -6.19 -5.57 12.13
CA ASN A 97 -5.04 -5.56 13.03
C ASN A 97 -3.98 -6.62 12.68
N GLN A 98 -4.20 -7.36 11.60
CA GLN A 98 -3.39 -8.51 11.18
C GLN A 98 -2.76 -8.30 9.80
N ALA A 99 -1.85 -9.19 9.44
CA ALA A 99 -1.31 -9.23 8.08
C ALA A 99 -2.39 -9.66 7.06
N PRO A 100 -2.19 -9.38 5.74
CA PRO A 100 -3.08 -9.87 4.70
C PRO A 100 -3.31 -11.40 4.79
N PRO A 101 -4.50 -11.87 4.38
CA PRO A 101 -5.57 -11.16 3.69
C PRO A 101 -6.39 -10.22 4.59
N LEU A 102 -6.69 -9.02 4.08
CA LEU A 102 -7.40 -7.99 4.83
C LEU A 102 -8.92 -8.11 4.68
N ARG A 103 -9.66 -7.83 5.77
CA ARG A 103 -11.13 -7.73 5.77
C ARG A 103 -11.53 -6.42 6.45
N THR A 104 -11.72 -5.37 5.68
CA THR A 104 -11.90 -4.01 6.20
C THR A 104 -12.67 -3.12 5.22
N ASP A 105 -13.10 -1.95 5.66
CA ASP A 105 -13.69 -0.91 4.79
C ASP A 105 -12.63 0.06 4.23
N CYS A 106 -13.07 1.10 3.52
CA CYS A 106 -12.18 2.09 2.89
C CYS A 106 -11.24 2.77 3.89
N SER A 107 -11.77 3.23 5.02
CA SER A 107 -10.98 3.97 6.02
C SER A 107 -10.11 3.06 6.89
N GLY A 108 -10.53 1.84 7.18
CA GLY A 108 -9.69 0.84 7.84
C GLY A 108 -8.54 0.39 6.94
N TRP A 109 -8.76 0.33 5.63
CA TRP A 109 -7.73 0.00 4.65
C TRP A 109 -6.68 1.11 4.52
N THR A 110 -7.10 2.39 4.40
CA THR A 110 -6.17 3.51 4.42
C THR A 110 -5.41 3.60 5.73
N GLN A 111 -6.10 3.43 6.89
CA GLN A 111 -5.46 3.40 8.19
C GLN A 111 -4.35 2.34 8.27
N TYR A 112 -4.62 1.12 7.81
CA TYR A 112 -3.66 0.02 7.78
C TYR A 112 -2.43 0.35 6.93
N ILE A 113 -2.63 0.89 5.72
CA ILE A 113 -1.55 1.24 4.81
C ILE A 113 -0.69 2.35 5.42
N TYR A 114 -1.28 3.47 5.82
CA TYR A 114 -0.53 4.61 6.33
C TYR A 114 0.25 4.30 7.60
N LYS A 115 -0.27 3.42 8.47
CA LYS A 115 0.44 2.93 9.65
C LYS A 115 1.77 2.26 9.29
N LYS A 116 1.85 1.53 8.17
CA LYS A 116 3.10 0.93 7.67
C LYS A 116 4.16 1.96 7.30
N PHE A 117 3.74 3.19 7.05
CA PHE A 117 4.62 4.31 6.71
C PHE A 117 4.76 5.33 7.87
N GLY A 118 4.36 4.93 9.08
CA GLY A 118 4.54 5.74 10.30
C GLY A 118 3.51 6.85 10.47
N VAL A 119 2.38 6.81 9.75
CA VAL A 119 1.28 7.77 9.88
C VAL A 119 0.08 7.07 10.53
N ASN A 120 -0.35 7.58 11.69
CA ASN A 120 -1.51 7.06 12.41
C ASN A 120 -2.76 7.85 12.00
N LEU A 121 -3.62 7.24 11.17
CA LEU A 121 -4.90 7.83 10.77
C LEU A 121 -6.01 7.43 11.76
N PRO A 122 -7.04 8.29 11.95
CA PRO A 122 -8.27 7.92 12.63
C PRO A 122 -8.98 6.74 11.94
N ARG A 123 -9.89 6.06 12.67
CA ARG A 123 -10.57 4.86 12.14
C ARG A 123 -11.56 5.16 11.02
N VAL A 124 -12.28 6.27 11.08
CA VAL A 124 -13.37 6.57 10.14
C VAL A 124 -12.97 7.67 9.15
N SER A 125 -13.46 7.56 7.92
CA SER A 125 -13.10 8.48 6.82
C SER A 125 -13.38 9.94 7.12
N ARG A 126 -14.48 10.22 7.82
CA ARG A 126 -14.84 11.58 8.24
C ARG A 126 -13.80 12.23 9.15
N ASP A 127 -13.20 11.45 10.04
CA ASP A 127 -12.15 11.96 10.94
C ASP A 127 -10.78 11.97 10.26
N GLN A 128 -10.51 11.04 9.33
CA GLN A 128 -9.34 11.09 8.45
C GLN A 128 -9.32 12.38 7.61
N ALA A 129 -10.50 12.85 7.19
CA ALA A 129 -10.64 14.07 6.40
C ALA A 129 -10.30 15.37 7.17
N ARG A 130 -10.10 15.28 8.48
CA ARG A 130 -9.73 16.40 9.35
C ARG A 130 -8.24 16.44 9.69
N VAL A 131 -7.46 15.46 9.25
CA VAL A 131 -6.02 15.38 9.53
C VAL A 131 -5.20 15.73 8.29
N GLY A 132 -4.00 16.26 8.52
CA GLY A 132 -3.09 16.67 7.46
C GLY A 132 -3.36 18.07 6.92
N THR A 133 -2.64 18.42 5.87
CA THR A 133 -2.76 19.71 5.18
C THR A 133 -3.73 19.60 4.02
N PRO A 134 -4.77 20.45 3.91
CA PRO A 134 -5.65 20.48 2.75
C PRO A 134 -4.89 20.70 1.45
N VAL A 135 -5.26 19.97 0.41
CA VAL A 135 -4.62 20.02 -0.91
C VAL A 135 -5.66 20.30 -1.98
N LYS A 136 -5.39 21.28 -2.85
CA LYS A 136 -6.23 21.54 -4.04
C LYS A 136 -6.10 20.36 -5.01
N PHE A 137 -7.13 20.10 -5.79
CA PHE A 137 -7.15 19.01 -6.77
C PHE A 137 -5.94 19.07 -7.74
N ALA A 138 -5.59 20.27 -8.22
CA ALA A 138 -4.47 20.49 -9.14
C ALA A 138 -3.09 20.23 -8.48
N ASP A 139 -3.00 20.33 -7.15
CA ASP A 139 -1.74 20.22 -6.39
C ASP A 139 -1.57 18.83 -5.77
N MET A 140 -2.48 17.90 -6.04
CA MET A 140 -2.41 16.54 -5.50
C MET A 140 -1.16 15.81 -5.98
N ARG A 141 -0.54 15.08 -5.05
CA ARG A 141 0.62 14.21 -5.29
C ARG A 141 0.33 12.80 -4.81
N ALA A 142 1.02 11.84 -5.40
CA ALA A 142 0.93 10.44 -4.95
C ALA A 142 1.02 10.35 -3.42
N GLY A 143 0.13 9.56 -2.82
CA GLY A 143 0.03 9.44 -1.36
C GLY A 143 -0.83 10.50 -0.68
N ASP A 144 -1.50 11.40 -1.39
CA ASP A 144 -2.53 12.25 -0.80
C ASP A 144 -3.84 11.46 -0.60
N LEU A 145 -4.54 11.73 0.50
CA LEU A 145 -5.86 11.16 0.77
C LEU A 145 -6.92 11.95 0.00
N MET A 146 -7.79 11.25 -0.70
CA MET A 146 -8.95 11.82 -1.40
C MET A 146 -10.23 11.46 -0.65
N PHE A 147 -11.09 12.44 -0.40
CA PHE A 147 -12.33 12.27 0.35
C PHE A 147 -13.55 12.52 -0.53
N PHE A 148 -14.57 11.67 -0.32
CA PHE A 148 -15.78 11.69 -1.13
C PHE A 148 -17.03 11.68 -0.24
N SER A 149 -18.11 12.30 -0.75
CA SER A 149 -19.43 12.19 -0.14
C SER A 149 -20.46 11.76 -1.20
N THR A 150 -21.18 10.70 -0.91
CA THR A 150 -22.35 10.27 -1.70
C THR A 150 -23.66 10.81 -1.11
N ARG A 151 -23.57 11.71 -0.13
CA ARG A 151 -24.70 12.31 0.60
C ARG A 151 -24.90 13.76 0.17
N ALA A 152 -26.14 14.23 0.20
CA ALA A 152 -26.49 15.61 -0.13
C ALA A 152 -25.97 16.63 0.94
N ASP A 153 -25.72 16.17 2.18
CA ASP A 153 -25.18 17.00 3.26
C ASP A 153 -23.64 17.11 3.23
N HIS A 154 -23.00 16.59 2.21
CA HIS A 154 -21.54 16.60 2.02
C HIS A 154 -20.71 15.96 3.15
N VAL A 155 -21.34 15.21 4.05
CA VAL A 155 -20.61 14.45 5.09
C VAL A 155 -19.79 13.36 4.40
N ILE A 156 -18.49 13.30 4.72
CA ILE A 156 -17.57 12.34 4.13
C ILE A 156 -18.00 10.91 4.45
N THR A 157 -18.17 10.13 3.38
CA THR A 157 -18.59 8.72 3.42
C THR A 157 -17.53 7.76 2.89
N HIS A 158 -16.53 8.27 2.16
CA HIS A 158 -15.53 7.43 1.53
C HIS A 158 -14.16 8.09 1.46
N VAL A 159 -13.10 7.28 1.40
CA VAL A 159 -11.71 7.72 1.28
C VAL A 159 -10.93 6.82 0.33
N GLY A 160 -10.01 7.41 -0.42
CA GLY A 160 -9.05 6.71 -1.26
C GLY A 160 -7.68 7.38 -1.22
N ILE A 161 -6.72 6.80 -1.92
CA ILE A 161 -5.35 7.27 -2.02
C ILE A 161 -5.08 7.72 -3.46
N TYR A 162 -4.67 8.97 -3.66
CA TYR A 162 -4.23 9.43 -4.97
C TYR A 162 -2.90 8.77 -5.35
N MET A 163 -2.85 8.20 -6.54
CA MET A 163 -1.68 7.46 -7.03
C MET A 163 -0.74 8.30 -7.88
N GLY A 164 -1.17 9.51 -8.26
CA GLY A 164 -0.56 10.27 -9.34
C GLY A 164 -1.13 9.86 -10.71
N GLY A 165 -0.76 10.61 -11.76
CA GLY A 165 -1.12 10.26 -13.14
C GLY A 165 -2.63 10.19 -13.41
N ASN A 166 -3.44 10.94 -12.64
CA ASN A 166 -4.90 10.97 -12.76
C ASN A 166 -5.62 9.69 -12.30
N TYR A 167 -5.00 8.91 -11.43
CA TYR A 167 -5.60 7.71 -10.83
C TYR A 167 -5.61 7.76 -9.31
N TRP A 168 -6.56 7.08 -8.71
CA TRP A 168 -6.65 6.84 -7.27
C TRP A 168 -7.08 5.40 -7.00
N ILE A 169 -6.78 4.90 -5.79
CA ILE A 169 -7.05 3.53 -5.37
C ILE A 169 -7.79 3.52 -4.04
N SER A 170 -8.75 2.63 -3.90
CA SER A 170 -9.49 2.45 -2.65
C SER A 170 -10.08 1.05 -2.53
N ASN A 171 -10.26 0.60 -1.30
CA ASN A 171 -11.17 -0.50 -0.97
C ASN A 171 -12.60 0.05 -1.05
N LEU A 172 -13.30 -0.23 -2.16
CA LEU A 172 -14.39 0.60 -2.65
C LEU A 172 -15.73 0.30 -2.00
N SER A 173 -16.18 -0.95 -2.09
CA SER A 173 -17.48 -1.42 -1.54
C SER A 173 -17.58 -2.93 -1.62
N THR A 174 -18.61 -3.50 -0.97
CA THR A 174 -18.93 -4.94 -1.05
C THR A 174 -19.02 -5.40 -2.52
N GLY A 175 -18.31 -6.47 -2.83
CA GLY A 175 -18.26 -7.08 -4.16
C GLY A 175 -17.38 -6.34 -5.19
N LYS A 176 -16.86 -5.16 -4.85
CA LYS A 176 -15.89 -4.43 -5.70
C LYS A 176 -14.48 -4.50 -5.15
N ASP A 177 -14.34 -4.61 -3.83
CA ASP A 177 -13.06 -4.66 -3.13
C ASP A 177 -12.10 -3.52 -3.54
N VAL A 178 -10.81 -3.76 -3.61
CA VAL A 178 -9.85 -2.72 -3.99
C VAL A 178 -9.86 -2.49 -5.50
N ARG A 179 -10.07 -1.23 -5.90
CA ARG A 179 -10.09 -0.80 -7.30
C ARG A 179 -9.26 0.45 -7.52
N ILE A 180 -8.70 0.53 -8.72
CA ILE A 180 -8.07 1.73 -9.27
C ILE A 180 -9.10 2.43 -10.15
N LEU A 181 -9.29 3.72 -9.92
CA LEU A 181 -10.27 4.56 -10.63
C LEU A 181 -9.60 5.80 -11.20
N SER A 182 -10.19 6.33 -12.27
CA SER A 182 -9.74 7.59 -12.86
C SER A 182 -10.30 8.79 -12.09
N THR A 183 -9.49 9.83 -11.92
CA THR A 183 -9.94 11.13 -11.40
C THR A 183 -10.90 11.83 -12.35
N PHE A 184 -10.87 11.47 -13.62
CA PHE A 184 -11.80 12.00 -14.63
C PHE A 184 -13.11 11.21 -14.76
N GLY A 185 -13.23 10.09 -14.06
CA GLY A 185 -14.45 9.28 -14.04
C GLY A 185 -15.63 10.07 -13.45
N THR A 186 -16.83 9.84 -13.99
CA THR A 186 -18.06 10.53 -13.56
C THR A 186 -18.28 10.42 -12.06
N TRP A 187 -18.12 9.24 -11.48
CA TRP A 187 -18.27 9.03 -10.03
C TRP A 187 -17.31 9.92 -9.22
N THR A 188 -16.03 9.96 -9.61
CA THR A 188 -15.03 10.78 -8.93
C THR A 188 -15.38 12.26 -9.00
N LYS A 189 -15.74 12.77 -10.18
CA LYS A 189 -16.12 14.19 -10.37
C LYS A 189 -17.37 14.57 -9.59
N THR A 190 -18.34 13.67 -9.49
CA THR A 190 -19.60 13.92 -8.79
C THR A 190 -19.42 13.95 -7.27
N TYR A 191 -18.61 13.07 -6.72
CA TYR A 191 -18.58 12.84 -5.26
C TYR A 191 -17.32 13.34 -4.57
N PHE A 192 -16.26 13.73 -5.29
CA PHE A 192 -15.04 14.28 -4.71
C PHE A 192 -15.34 15.58 -3.95
N GLN A 193 -14.81 15.69 -2.73
CA GLN A 193 -14.98 16.89 -1.88
C GLN A 193 -13.66 17.63 -1.76
N TRP A 194 -12.64 17.03 -1.18
CA TRP A 194 -11.28 17.58 -1.06
C TRP A 194 -10.25 16.50 -0.86
N ALA A 195 -8.99 16.90 -0.80
CA ALA A 195 -7.87 16.04 -0.47
C ALA A 195 -7.05 16.59 0.70
N THR A 196 -6.31 15.72 1.40
CA THR A 196 -5.32 16.14 2.39
C THR A 196 -4.00 15.39 2.22
N ARG A 197 -2.90 16.05 2.61
CA ARG A 197 -1.55 15.47 2.67
C ARG A 197 -1.17 15.19 4.10
N VAL A 198 -0.72 13.97 4.36
CA VAL A 198 -0.32 13.47 5.69
C VAL A 198 1.07 12.81 5.70
N LEU A 199 1.76 12.78 4.54
CA LEU A 199 3.12 12.28 4.37
C LEU A 199 4.16 13.39 4.39
#